data_4780c97cee02e0172a53366db455a2ee
#
_entry.id   4780c97cee02e0172a53366db455a2ee
#
_cell.length_a   1.000
_cell.length_b   1.000
_cell.length_c   1.000
_cell.angle_alpha   90.00
_cell.angle_beta   90.00
_cell.angle_gamma   90.00
#
_symmetry.space_group_name_H-M   'P 1'
#
loop_
_entity.id
_entity.type
_entity.pdbx_description
1 polymer ?
#
loop_
_entity_poly.entity_id
_entity_poly.type
_entity_poly.pdbx_seq_one_letter_code
_entity_poly.pdbx_strand_id
1 'polypeptide(L)'
;MSGNDDLLSGRYRLGELIGVGGMSDVYRAEDTVLGRSVAVKMMRADLARDENFLARFRREAKNSALLNHPSIVSVYDTGETDSPMGRVPFIVMELIQGETLRDLVRREGRLDPKKATSIMASVCDALTASHHAGIIHRDIKPANIMLTNTGKVKVMDFGIARALGDSTTMTQTAAVLGTAQYLSPEQARGKTADARSDIYAVGCVLFEAVTGAPPFTGETPLSVAYQHVQDQPPRPSGKLNTDPNTAQGLDAVLLTAMAKDPMERYDTAEDFAQDLRRLARGEDPLALAHHGAHDDDAKTTEFLPAAPSDAETRVTPAQQATPAPVPAPAPEPKEAADQSEAPAQIANTDEPEKKKGGAGKTVALVAAAMVALGGVGYGAYQLFNSSTEVETVAIPQVEGLNVNEATQVLEEAGFVVNRVDEPNPDVPRDTVIATEPGVGSGLPQGSRIKLRVSSGPELTNVPDVRDKQAEEARRLLEEAGLVVNPKLQEEPNEDVPRGNVIEQSPACLLYTS
;
A
#
# COMPACT_ATOMS: atom_id res chain seq x y z
N MET A 1 50.89 -17.73 10.73
CA MET A 1 49.70 -18.55 10.47
C MET A 1 48.51 -17.76 10.97
N SER A 2 47.97 -16.93 10.13
CA SER A 2 46.78 -16.10 10.43
C SER A 2 46.12 -15.83 9.09
N GLY A 3 45.28 -16.72 8.62
CA GLY A 3 44.75 -16.64 7.27
C GLY A 3 43.26 -17.07 7.13
N ASN A 4 42.59 -17.42 8.24
CA ASN A 4 41.26 -17.99 8.15
C ASN A 4 40.19 -17.20 8.94
N ASP A 5 40.55 -16.18 9.71
CA ASP A 5 39.60 -15.44 10.59
C ASP A 5 38.80 -14.33 9.88
N ASP A 6 39.14 -14.02 8.60
CA ASP A 6 38.53 -12.91 7.85
C ASP A 6 37.54 -13.35 6.76
N LEU A 7 37.17 -14.64 6.70
CA LEU A 7 36.27 -15.16 5.65
C LEU A 7 34.85 -15.38 6.20
N LEU A 8 33.84 -14.73 5.60
CA LEU A 8 32.45 -15.05 5.86
C LEU A 8 32.16 -16.49 5.48
N SER A 9 31.61 -17.28 6.43
CA SER A 9 31.35 -18.73 6.28
C SER A 9 32.55 -19.51 5.71
N GLY A 10 33.78 -19.07 5.98
CA GLY A 10 34.99 -19.73 5.50
C GLY A 10 35.22 -19.67 3.97
N ARG A 11 34.46 -18.84 3.25
CA ARG A 11 34.46 -18.81 1.78
C ARG A 11 34.57 -17.40 1.17
N TYR A 12 33.86 -16.42 1.69
CA TYR A 12 33.78 -15.10 1.08
C TYR A 12 34.71 -14.10 1.77
N ARG A 13 35.68 -13.58 1.06
CA ARG A 13 36.57 -12.52 1.53
C ARG A 13 35.91 -11.17 1.27
N LEU A 14 35.52 -10.47 2.33
CA LEU A 14 34.95 -9.12 2.21
C LEU A 14 36.03 -8.13 1.76
N GLY A 15 35.65 -7.23 0.86
CA GLY A 15 36.44 -6.11 0.38
C GLY A 15 35.80 -4.77 0.73
N GLU A 16 35.76 -3.86 -0.22
CA GLU A 16 35.25 -2.50 -0.04
C GLU A 16 33.74 -2.46 0.15
N LEU A 17 33.26 -1.51 0.94
CA LEU A 17 31.84 -1.17 1.07
C LEU A 17 31.41 -0.42 -0.20
N ILE A 18 30.44 -0.99 -0.96
CA ILE A 18 29.97 -0.45 -2.24
C ILE A 18 28.56 0.14 -2.16
N GLY A 19 27.84 -0.08 -1.06
CA GLY A 19 26.50 0.47 -0.84
C GLY A 19 26.09 0.47 0.62
N VAL A 20 25.40 1.52 1.04
CA VAL A 20 24.83 1.66 2.39
C VAL A 20 23.33 1.80 2.27
N GLY A 21 22.59 0.93 2.94
CA GLY A 21 21.13 0.95 2.99
C GLY A 21 20.58 1.11 4.40
N GLY A 22 19.29 1.34 4.52
CA GLY A 22 18.61 1.47 5.82
C GLY A 22 18.66 0.20 6.67
N MET A 23 18.64 -0.98 6.02
CA MET A 23 18.60 -2.29 6.70
C MET A 23 19.87 -3.13 6.50
N SER A 24 20.68 -2.82 5.50
CA SER A 24 21.81 -3.64 5.09
C SER A 24 22.88 -2.81 4.39
N ASP A 25 24.11 -3.24 4.54
CA ASP A 25 25.27 -2.74 3.83
C ASP A 25 25.69 -3.74 2.76
N VAL A 26 26.20 -3.26 1.62
CA VAL A 26 26.62 -4.09 0.51
C VAL A 26 28.12 -3.96 0.32
N TYR A 27 28.81 -5.08 0.35
CA TYR A 27 30.26 -5.17 0.17
C TYR A 27 30.59 -5.86 -1.14
N ARG A 28 31.60 -5.39 -1.81
CA ARG A 28 32.33 -6.19 -2.79
C ARG A 28 33.03 -7.32 -2.07
N ALA A 29 33.01 -8.53 -2.61
CA ALA A 29 33.72 -9.66 -2.01
C ALA A 29 34.28 -10.60 -3.09
N GLU A 30 35.16 -11.49 -2.66
CA GLU A 30 35.71 -12.56 -3.48
C GLU A 30 35.21 -13.91 -2.96
N ASP A 31 34.56 -14.69 -3.82
CA ASP A 31 34.29 -16.12 -3.60
C ASP A 31 35.63 -16.88 -3.81
N THR A 32 36.30 -17.20 -2.72
CA THR A 32 37.63 -17.81 -2.75
C THR A 32 37.66 -19.24 -3.29
N VAL A 33 36.50 -19.92 -3.30
CA VAL A 33 36.33 -21.28 -3.85
C VAL A 33 36.20 -21.25 -5.38
N LEU A 34 35.44 -20.30 -5.91
CA LEU A 34 35.19 -20.19 -7.34
C LEU A 34 36.05 -19.15 -8.04
N GLY A 35 36.85 -18.36 -7.30
CA GLY A 35 37.74 -17.35 -7.85
C GLY A 35 37.04 -16.21 -8.58
N ARG A 36 35.83 -15.82 -8.12
CA ARG A 36 35.03 -14.78 -8.77
C ARG A 36 34.67 -13.66 -7.79
N SER A 37 34.51 -12.44 -8.34
CA SER A 37 33.96 -11.32 -7.58
C SER A 37 32.43 -11.46 -7.42
N VAL A 38 31.95 -11.14 -6.22
CA VAL A 38 30.53 -11.17 -5.83
C VAL A 38 30.19 -9.92 -5.04
N ALA A 39 28.90 -9.62 -4.89
CA ALA A 39 28.39 -8.66 -3.91
C ALA A 39 27.84 -9.42 -2.70
N VAL A 40 28.14 -8.93 -1.51
CA VAL A 40 27.61 -9.48 -0.25
C VAL A 40 26.76 -8.40 0.42
N LYS A 41 25.46 -8.63 0.47
CA LYS A 41 24.50 -7.80 1.19
C LYS A 41 24.41 -8.34 2.61
N MET A 42 24.86 -7.56 3.57
CA MET A 42 24.92 -7.93 4.98
C MET A 42 23.90 -7.10 5.77
N MET A 43 23.08 -7.75 6.58
CA MET A 43 22.17 -7.05 7.47
C MET A 43 22.96 -6.22 8.48
N ARG A 44 22.47 -5.05 8.85
CA ARG A 44 23.04 -4.26 9.92
C ARG A 44 22.88 -4.96 11.26
N ALA A 45 23.94 -5.03 12.06
CA ALA A 45 23.97 -5.78 13.31
C ALA A 45 22.98 -5.25 14.38
N ASP A 46 22.67 -3.95 14.36
CA ASP A 46 21.67 -3.32 15.23
C ASP A 46 20.26 -3.81 14.94
N LEU A 47 19.94 -4.19 13.70
CA LEU A 47 18.65 -4.71 13.27
C LEU A 47 18.55 -6.24 13.32
N ALA A 48 19.66 -6.95 13.49
CA ALA A 48 19.70 -8.41 13.53
C ALA A 48 19.02 -9.03 14.77
N ARG A 49 18.56 -8.21 15.74
CA ARG A 49 17.80 -8.64 16.91
C ARG A 49 16.29 -8.56 16.71
N ASP A 50 15.82 -7.83 15.70
CA ASP A 50 14.40 -7.71 15.39
C ASP A 50 13.98 -8.82 14.43
N GLU A 51 13.11 -9.71 14.93
CA GLU A 51 12.64 -10.87 14.19
C GLU A 51 11.90 -10.49 12.90
N ASN A 52 11.24 -9.34 12.86
CA ASN A 52 10.55 -8.86 11.65
C ASN A 52 11.55 -8.51 10.55
N PHE A 53 12.65 -7.80 10.91
CA PHE A 53 13.71 -7.51 9.93
C PHE A 53 14.42 -8.77 9.47
N LEU A 54 14.70 -9.70 10.37
CA LEU A 54 15.28 -11.02 10.04
C LEU A 54 14.38 -11.81 9.08
N ALA A 55 13.09 -11.89 9.39
CA ALA A 55 12.13 -12.60 8.54
C ALA A 55 12.02 -11.98 7.14
N ARG A 56 12.03 -10.63 7.05
CA ARG A 56 12.04 -9.91 5.77
C ARG A 56 13.29 -10.21 4.96
N PHE A 57 14.47 -10.09 5.57
CA PHE A 57 15.76 -10.34 4.91
C PHE A 57 15.87 -11.78 4.38
N ARG A 58 15.46 -12.77 5.20
CA ARG A 58 15.42 -14.19 4.80
C ARG A 58 14.42 -14.44 3.67
N ARG A 59 13.27 -13.76 3.69
CA ARG A 59 12.26 -13.86 2.61
C ARG A 59 12.79 -13.26 1.30
N GLU A 60 13.44 -12.10 1.35
CA GLU A 60 14.09 -11.49 0.19
C GLU A 60 15.10 -12.45 -0.45
N ALA A 61 16.00 -13.03 0.36
CA ALA A 61 16.96 -14.02 -0.11
C ALA A 61 16.29 -15.21 -0.79
N LYS A 62 15.24 -15.76 -0.16
CA LYS A 62 14.50 -16.91 -0.68
C LYS A 62 13.78 -16.61 -1.99
N ASN A 63 13.08 -15.47 -2.06
CA ASN A 63 12.35 -15.06 -3.26
C ASN A 63 13.30 -14.78 -4.43
N SER A 64 14.38 -14.03 -4.17
CA SER A 64 15.37 -13.72 -5.21
C SER A 64 16.10 -14.97 -5.72
N ALA A 65 16.33 -15.97 -4.87
CA ALA A 65 16.96 -17.23 -5.25
C ALA A 65 16.09 -18.11 -6.17
N LEU A 66 14.77 -17.90 -6.19
CA LEU A 66 13.84 -18.59 -7.10
C LEU A 66 13.84 -18.00 -8.52
N LEU A 67 14.40 -16.79 -8.70
CA LEU A 67 14.33 -16.06 -9.95
C LEU A 67 15.62 -16.24 -10.74
N ASN A 68 15.48 -16.63 -12.02
CA ASN A 68 16.59 -16.72 -12.96
C ASN A 68 16.20 -16.03 -14.27
N HIS A 69 16.65 -14.79 -14.44
CA HIS A 69 16.38 -13.99 -15.63
C HIS A 69 17.56 -13.03 -15.91
N PRO A 70 17.91 -12.76 -17.19
CA PRO A 70 19.06 -11.90 -17.51
C PRO A 70 18.95 -10.47 -16.95
N SER A 71 17.74 -9.95 -16.77
CA SER A 71 17.48 -8.63 -16.18
C SER A 71 17.20 -8.67 -14.68
N ILE A 72 17.45 -9.78 -13.97
CA ILE A 72 17.36 -9.90 -12.51
C ILE A 72 18.76 -10.16 -11.96
N VAL A 73 19.07 -9.56 -10.80
CA VAL A 73 20.33 -9.86 -10.09
C VAL A 73 20.25 -11.26 -9.50
N SER A 74 21.22 -12.12 -9.87
CA SER A 74 21.25 -13.51 -9.42
C SER A 74 21.72 -13.59 -7.96
N VAL A 75 21.00 -14.34 -7.13
CA VAL A 75 21.43 -14.73 -5.78
C VAL A 75 22.19 -16.05 -5.89
N TYR A 76 23.40 -16.10 -5.30
CA TYR A 76 24.28 -17.25 -5.37
C TYR A 76 24.31 -18.08 -4.10
N ASP A 77 24.19 -17.42 -2.94
CA ASP A 77 24.29 -18.08 -1.63
C ASP A 77 23.68 -17.18 -0.54
N THR A 78 23.45 -17.75 0.63
CA THR A 78 23.06 -17.03 1.83
C THR A 78 23.67 -17.71 3.05
N GLY A 79 23.98 -16.92 4.08
CA GLY A 79 24.58 -17.44 5.30
C GLY A 79 24.37 -16.50 6.48
N GLU A 80 25.00 -16.87 7.59
CA GLU A 80 25.04 -16.06 8.81
C GLU A 80 26.48 -15.97 9.30
N THR A 81 26.84 -14.83 9.86
CA THR A 81 28.15 -14.61 10.50
C THR A 81 27.99 -14.13 11.92
N ASP A 82 28.93 -14.45 12.78
CA ASP A 82 28.94 -13.99 14.16
C ASP A 82 29.37 -12.52 14.23
N SER A 83 28.69 -11.75 15.06
CA SER A 83 29.03 -10.38 15.41
C SER A 83 28.94 -10.18 16.92
N PRO A 84 29.53 -9.11 17.47
CA PRO A 84 29.39 -8.79 18.91
C PRO A 84 27.94 -8.61 19.35
N MET A 85 27.03 -8.36 18.42
CA MET A 85 25.60 -8.15 18.66
C MET A 85 24.73 -9.39 18.40
N GLY A 86 25.33 -10.51 17.97
CA GLY A 86 24.65 -11.75 17.63
C GLY A 86 24.91 -12.17 16.18
N ARG A 87 24.18 -13.19 15.72
CA ARG A 87 24.32 -13.69 14.34
C ARG A 87 23.67 -12.74 13.34
N VAL A 88 24.41 -12.37 12.32
CA VAL A 88 24.01 -11.44 11.26
C VAL A 88 23.87 -12.20 9.95
N PRO A 89 22.69 -12.21 9.30
CA PRO A 89 22.51 -12.86 8.02
C PRO A 89 23.11 -12.04 6.89
N PHE A 90 23.56 -12.72 5.84
CA PHE A 90 24.04 -12.12 4.60
C PHE A 90 23.54 -12.86 3.37
N ILE A 91 23.49 -12.16 2.23
CA ILE A 91 23.13 -12.67 0.91
C ILE A 91 24.31 -12.45 -0.03
N VAL A 92 24.74 -13.48 -0.73
CA VAL A 92 25.77 -13.41 -1.77
C VAL A 92 25.10 -13.37 -3.13
N MET A 93 25.42 -12.37 -3.92
CA MET A 93 24.75 -12.12 -5.20
C MET A 93 25.74 -11.67 -6.29
N GLU A 94 25.23 -11.58 -7.50
CA GLU A 94 25.93 -11.04 -8.68
C GLU A 94 26.45 -9.64 -8.39
N LEU A 95 27.74 -9.42 -8.61
CA LEU A 95 28.34 -8.08 -8.55
C LEU A 95 28.09 -7.37 -9.87
N ILE A 96 27.27 -6.31 -9.82
CA ILE A 96 26.98 -5.48 -11.00
C ILE A 96 28.01 -4.37 -11.10
N GLN A 97 28.69 -4.32 -12.25
CA GLN A 97 29.58 -3.21 -12.61
C GLN A 97 28.78 -2.18 -13.41
N GLY A 98 28.41 -1.08 -12.77
CA GLY A 98 27.55 -0.06 -13.36
C GLY A 98 27.04 0.94 -12.32
N GLU A 99 25.97 1.63 -12.65
CA GLU A 99 25.32 2.63 -11.80
C GLU A 99 23.82 2.33 -11.63
N THR A 100 23.20 2.90 -10.59
CA THR A 100 21.74 2.81 -10.45
C THR A 100 21.05 3.76 -11.42
N LEU A 101 19.79 3.45 -11.79
CA LEU A 101 18.99 4.37 -12.59
C LEU A 101 18.82 5.73 -11.89
N ARG A 102 18.79 5.76 -10.55
CA ARG A 102 18.77 6.99 -9.76
C ARG A 102 20.00 7.86 -10.00
N ASP A 103 21.19 7.25 -9.99
CA ASP A 103 22.44 7.97 -10.21
C ASP A 103 22.53 8.45 -11.66
N LEU A 104 22.08 7.63 -12.61
CA LEU A 104 22.01 7.99 -14.02
C LEU A 104 21.09 9.21 -14.23
N VAL A 105 19.86 9.20 -13.70
CA VAL A 105 18.91 10.33 -13.81
C VAL A 105 19.44 11.57 -13.13
N ARG A 106 20.06 11.44 -11.95
CA ARG A 106 20.72 12.58 -11.27
C ARG A 106 21.84 13.19 -12.09
N ARG A 107 22.63 12.36 -12.76
CA ARG A 107 23.77 12.80 -13.58
C ARG A 107 23.32 13.44 -14.91
N GLU A 108 22.31 12.88 -15.58
CA GLU A 108 21.81 13.35 -16.88
C GLU A 108 20.69 14.38 -16.75
N GLY A 109 20.08 14.54 -15.55
CA GLY A 109 18.91 15.38 -15.28
C GLY A 109 17.62 14.74 -15.75
N ARG A 110 17.60 14.17 -16.94
CA ARG A 110 16.51 13.38 -17.55
C ARG A 110 17.06 12.54 -18.68
N LEU A 111 16.36 11.45 -18.99
CA LEU A 111 16.76 10.55 -20.07
C LEU A 111 16.01 10.86 -21.36
N ASP A 112 16.63 10.57 -22.47
CA ASP A 112 15.94 10.50 -23.77
C ASP A 112 14.78 9.50 -23.70
N PRO A 113 13.58 9.82 -24.22
CA PRO A 113 12.41 8.96 -24.18
C PRO A 113 12.65 7.53 -24.71
N LYS A 114 13.39 7.36 -25.80
CA LYS A 114 13.68 6.03 -26.37
C LYS A 114 14.59 5.22 -25.46
N LYS A 115 15.58 5.88 -24.82
CA LYS A 115 16.46 5.25 -23.81
C LYS A 115 15.65 4.83 -22.58
N ALA A 116 14.81 5.72 -22.05
CA ALA A 116 13.99 5.45 -20.89
C ALA A 116 13.00 4.30 -21.11
N THR A 117 12.26 4.31 -22.23
CA THR A 117 11.30 3.24 -22.57
C THR A 117 11.99 1.90 -22.81
N SER A 118 13.19 1.86 -23.43
CA SER A 118 13.97 0.63 -23.58
C SER A 118 14.43 0.04 -22.25
N ILE A 119 14.85 0.89 -21.31
CA ILE A 119 15.22 0.47 -19.95
C ILE A 119 13.98 -0.10 -19.24
N MET A 120 12.86 0.62 -19.27
CA MET A 120 11.64 0.16 -18.60
C MET A 120 11.05 -1.10 -19.23
N ALA A 121 11.16 -1.30 -20.53
CA ALA A 121 10.78 -2.55 -21.18
C ALA A 121 11.57 -3.75 -20.59
N SER A 122 12.88 -3.59 -20.37
CA SER A 122 13.71 -4.63 -19.73
C SER A 122 13.37 -4.84 -18.25
N VAL A 123 12.91 -3.81 -17.54
CA VAL A 123 12.38 -3.93 -16.17
C VAL A 123 11.08 -4.73 -16.20
N CYS A 124 10.17 -4.44 -17.13
CA CYS A 124 8.92 -5.18 -17.29
C CYS A 124 9.17 -6.66 -17.65
N ASP A 125 10.20 -6.99 -18.44
CA ASP A 125 10.58 -8.39 -18.69
C ASP A 125 10.99 -9.11 -17.40
N ALA A 126 11.77 -8.44 -16.54
CA ALA A 126 12.13 -8.97 -15.24
C ALA A 126 10.89 -9.20 -14.35
N LEU A 127 9.97 -8.24 -14.35
CA LEU A 127 8.70 -8.35 -13.60
C LEU A 127 7.81 -9.47 -14.15
N THR A 128 7.71 -9.63 -15.46
CA THR A 128 6.98 -10.74 -16.08
C THR A 128 7.49 -12.08 -15.57
N ALA A 129 8.82 -12.27 -15.55
CA ALA A 129 9.42 -13.50 -15.03
C ALA A 129 9.14 -13.70 -13.53
N SER A 130 9.16 -12.64 -12.71
CA SER A 130 8.86 -12.74 -11.28
C SER A 130 7.38 -12.99 -11.00
N HIS A 131 6.48 -12.34 -11.75
CA HIS A 131 5.04 -12.52 -11.61
C HIS A 131 4.60 -13.94 -11.99
N HIS A 132 5.20 -14.53 -13.03
CA HIS A 132 4.99 -15.96 -13.38
C HIS A 132 5.46 -16.90 -12.27
N ALA A 133 6.48 -16.53 -11.50
CA ALA A 133 6.92 -17.28 -10.33
C ALA A 133 6.08 -17.00 -9.06
N GLY A 134 5.02 -16.19 -9.16
CA GLY A 134 4.17 -15.78 -8.04
C GLY A 134 4.83 -14.75 -7.10
N ILE A 135 5.89 -14.08 -7.55
CA ILE A 135 6.66 -13.12 -6.75
C ILE A 135 6.37 -11.71 -7.26
N ILE A 136 5.76 -10.89 -6.40
CA ILE A 136 5.53 -9.47 -6.63
C ILE A 136 6.68 -8.68 -6.01
N HIS A 137 7.22 -7.71 -6.74
CA HIS A 137 8.40 -6.94 -6.31
C HIS A 137 8.08 -5.96 -5.17
N ARG A 138 7.02 -5.18 -5.28
CA ARG A 138 6.45 -4.25 -4.28
C ARG A 138 7.29 -3.02 -3.91
N ASP A 139 8.51 -2.91 -4.40
CA ASP A 139 9.43 -1.78 -4.12
C ASP A 139 10.22 -1.39 -5.37
N ILE A 140 9.55 -1.29 -6.53
CA ILE A 140 10.16 -0.79 -7.76
C ILE A 140 10.45 0.71 -7.60
N LYS A 141 11.72 1.08 -7.76
CA LYS A 141 12.21 2.46 -7.68
C LYS A 141 13.55 2.58 -8.41
N PRO A 142 13.99 3.79 -8.79
CA PRO A 142 15.24 3.98 -9.53
C PRO A 142 16.50 3.43 -8.83
N ALA A 143 16.49 3.36 -7.50
CA ALA A 143 17.60 2.81 -6.72
C ALA A 143 17.73 1.27 -6.83
N ASN A 144 16.62 0.57 -7.14
CA ASN A 144 16.58 -0.89 -7.27
C ASN A 144 16.74 -1.37 -8.72
N ILE A 145 17.06 -0.46 -9.65
CA ILE A 145 17.31 -0.74 -11.05
C ILE A 145 18.75 -0.32 -11.35
N MET A 146 19.59 -1.25 -11.77
CA MET A 146 20.98 -0.99 -12.15
C MET A 146 21.16 -1.11 -13.67
N LEU A 147 22.04 -0.29 -14.20
CA LEU A 147 22.52 -0.38 -15.57
C LEU A 147 24.00 -0.79 -15.53
N THR A 148 24.32 -1.89 -16.18
CA THR A 148 25.71 -2.32 -16.34
C THR A 148 26.47 -1.35 -17.26
N ASN A 149 27.81 -1.38 -17.20
CA ASN A 149 28.67 -0.63 -18.11
C ASN A 149 28.46 -0.98 -19.60
N THR A 150 27.78 -2.12 -19.88
CA THR A 150 27.38 -2.55 -21.23
C THR A 150 25.94 -2.18 -21.59
N GLY A 151 25.26 -1.43 -20.73
CA GLY A 151 23.88 -0.96 -20.93
C GLY A 151 22.79 -2.00 -20.61
N LYS A 152 23.14 -3.17 -20.04
CA LYS A 152 22.14 -4.15 -19.62
C LYS A 152 21.45 -3.71 -18.33
N VAL A 153 20.15 -3.93 -18.25
CA VAL A 153 19.34 -3.64 -17.06
C VAL A 153 19.37 -4.81 -16.08
N LYS A 154 19.48 -4.51 -14.80
CA LYS A 154 19.42 -5.47 -13.69
C LYS A 154 18.49 -4.95 -12.60
N VAL A 155 17.42 -5.66 -12.31
CA VAL A 155 16.49 -5.38 -11.20
C VAL A 155 16.94 -6.17 -9.98
N MET A 156 16.92 -5.52 -8.82
CA MET A 156 17.39 -6.08 -7.55
C MET A 156 16.36 -5.90 -6.44
N ASP A 157 16.54 -6.60 -5.33
CA ASP A 157 15.75 -6.48 -4.09
C ASP A 157 14.26 -6.92 -4.26
N PHE A 158 14.03 -8.12 -4.81
CA PHE A 158 12.69 -8.71 -4.98
C PHE A 158 12.04 -9.12 -3.65
N GLY A 159 10.85 -8.63 -3.42
CA GLY A 159 9.93 -9.19 -2.43
C GLY A 159 10.15 -8.75 -0.99
N ILE A 160 10.70 -7.56 -0.74
CA ILE A 160 10.60 -6.94 0.58
C ILE A 160 9.11 -6.61 0.80
N ALA A 161 8.37 -7.61 1.26
CA ALA A 161 6.99 -7.38 1.66
C ALA A 161 7.01 -6.39 2.84
N ARG A 162 6.53 -5.18 2.61
CA ARG A 162 5.85 -4.44 3.67
C ARG A 162 4.67 -5.34 4.07
N ALA A 163 4.84 -6.06 5.17
CA ALA A 163 3.73 -6.81 5.74
C ALA A 163 2.62 -5.80 6.06
N LEU A 164 1.38 -6.17 5.73
CA LEU A 164 0.15 -5.45 6.06
C LEU A 164 -0.05 -5.33 7.60
N GLY A 165 0.92 -4.87 8.35
CA GLY A 165 0.90 -4.70 9.79
C GLY A 165 1.74 -3.52 10.25
N ASP A 166 2.61 -2.99 9.39
CA ASP A 166 3.57 -1.95 9.77
C ASP A 166 3.09 -0.52 9.45
N SER A 167 1.79 -0.24 9.61
CA SER A 167 1.26 1.12 9.57
C SER A 167 1.85 2.05 10.65
N THR A 168 2.45 1.49 11.69
CA THR A 168 3.13 2.24 12.77
C THR A 168 4.53 2.73 12.40
N THR A 169 5.16 2.24 11.33
CA THR A 169 6.53 2.63 10.94
C THR A 169 6.59 3.68 9.81
N MET A 170 5.45 4.19 9.33
CA MET A 170 5.44 5.25 8.31
C MET A 170 6.04 6.59 8.80
N THR A 171 6.25 6.77 10.09
CA THR A 171 6.60 8.07 10.69
C THR A 171 8.07 8.26 11.05
N GLN A 172 8.96 7.27 10.94
CA GLN A 172 10.24 7.40 11.66
C GLN A 172 11.56 7.35 10.87
N THR A 173 11.62 7.31 9.55
CA THR A 173 12.95 7.36 8.91
C THR A 173 12.94 8.14 7.58
N ALA A 174 13.95 8.97 7.35
CA ALA A 174 14.21 9.66 6.08
C ALA A 174 14.27 8.72 4.86
N ALA A 175 14.55 7.43 5.07
CA ALA A 175 14.44 6.36 4.07
C ALA A 175 12.99 6.14 3.59
N VAL A 176 11.99 6.46 4.43
CA VAL A 176 10.55 6.35 4.10
C VAL A 176 10.14 7.42 3.09
N LEU A 177 10.74 8.61 3.14
CA LEU A 177 10.42 9.71 2.22
C LEU A 177 10.72 9.33 0.76
N GLY A 178 11.87 8.72 0.49
CA GLY A 178 12.28 8.30 -0.86
C GLY A 178 11.46 7.13 -1.45
N THR A 179 10.80 6.33 -0.60
CA THR A 179 9.98 5.19 -1.06
C THR A 179 8.53 5.60 -1.33
N ALA A 180 8.02 6.65 -0.68
CA ALA A 180 6.64 7.11 -0.87
C ALA A 180 6.35 7.56 -2.31
N GLN A 181 7.36 8.03 -3.04
CA GLN A 181 7.26 8.55 -4.41
C GLN A 181 6.84 7.53 -5.48
N TYR A 182 6.89 6.23 -5.18
CA TYR A 182 6.61 5.13 -6.13
C TYR A 182 5.53 4.17 -5.60
N LEU A 183 4.85 4.51 -4.50
CA LEU A 183 3.78 3.70 -3.94
C LEU A 183 2.57 3.66 -4.88
N SER A 184 2.03 2.47 -5.10
CA SER A 184 0.74 2.37 -5.76
C SER A 184 -0.40 2.84 -4.84
N PRO A 185 -1.55 3.30 -5.39
CA PRO A 185 -2.70 3.74 -4.61
C PRO A 185 -3.19 2.70 -3.60
N GLU A 186 -3.18 1.42 -3.96
CA GLU A 186 -3.54 0.32 -3.07
C GLU A 186 -2.53 0.14 -1.92
N GLN A 187 -1.23 0.27 -2.19
CA GLN A 187 -0.20 0.25 -1.15
C GLN A 187 -0.32 1.45 -0.21
N ALA A 188 -0.59 2.64 -0.76
CA ALA A 188 -0.79 3.85 0.04
C ALA A 188 -2.03 3.75 0.95
N ARG A 189 -3.06 2.99 0.53
CA ARG A 189 -4.25 2.66 1.34
C ARG A 189 -4.05 1.47 2.29
N GLY A 190 -2.84 0.88 2.36
CA GLY A 190 -2.58 -0.31 3.18
C GLY A 190 -3.21 -1.61 2.65
N LYS A 191 -3.65 -1.64 1.39
CA LYS A 191 -4.17 -2.85 0.75
C LYS A 191 -3.05 -3.74 0.23
N THR A 192 -3.37 -5.00 -0.07
CA THR A 192 -2.43 -5.97 -0.63
C THR A 192 -2.00 -5.53 -2.04
N ALA A 193 -0.69 -5.44 -2.25
CA ALA A 193 -0.10 -5.20 -3.56
C ALA A 193 -0.13 -6.47 -4.43
N ASP A 194 -0.45 -6.31 -5.70
CA ASP A 194 -0.43 -7.33 -6.75
C ASP A 194 0.56 -6.98 -7.88
N ALA A 195 0.54 -7.73 -8.97
CA ALA A 195 1.37 -7.49 -10.15
C ALA A 195 1.15 -6.09 -10.76
N ARG A 196 -0.08 -5.58 -10.71
CA ARG A 196 -0.44 -4.25 -11.23
C ARG A 196 0.07 -3.11 -10.33
N SER A 197 0.40 -3.38 -9.07
CA SER A 197 1.11 -2.43 -8.20
C SER A 197 2.54 -2.15 -8.70
N ASP A 198 3.23 -3.20 -9.19
CA ASP A 198 4.56 -3.06 -9.78
C ASP A 198 4.50 -2.27 -11.10
N ILE A 199 3.46 -2.50 -11.93
CA ILE A 199 3.20 -1.75 -13.17
C ILE A 199 3.05 -0.25 -12.88
N TYR A 200 2.27 0.11 -11.86
CA TYR A 200 2.11 1.49 -11.42
C TYR A 200 3.46 2.11 -11.02
N ALA A 201 4.25 1.39 -10.23
CA ALA A 201 5.56 1.86 -9.80
C ALA A 201 6.53 2.06 -10.99
N VAL A 202 6.53 1.15 -11.99
CA VAL A 202 7.29 1.33 -13.24
C VAL A 202 6.84 2.58 -13.97
N GLY A 203 5.53 2.88 -14.01
CA GLY A 203 4.98 4.13 -14.54
C GLY A 203 5.57 5.35 -13.85
N CYS A 204 5.61 5.37 -12.52
CA CYS A 204 6.23 6.46 -11.74
C CYS A 204 7.73 6.62 -12.06
N VAL A 205 8.46 5.50 -12.16
CA VAL A 205 9.90 5.51 -12.51
C VAL A 205 10.13 6.00 -13.94
N LEU A 206 9.31 5.60 -14.91
CA LEU A 206 9.40 6.09 -16.28
C LEU A 206 9.12 7.59 -16.35
N PHE A 207 8.09 8.07 -15.64
CA PHE A 207 7.77 9.49 -15.56
C PHE A 207 8.98 10.29 -15.05
N GLU A 208 9.59 9.86 -13.94
CA GLU A 208 10.79 10.50 -13.39
C GLU A 208 11.96 10.43 -14.37
N ALA A 209 12.19 9.29 -15.00
CA ALA A 209 13.29 9.11 -15.93
C ALA A 209 13.22 10.10 -17.11
N VAL A 210 12.02 10.39 -17.65
CA VAL A 210 11.85 11.29 -18.81
C VAL A 210 11.68 12.76 -18.43
N THR A 211 11.20 13.05 -17.20
CA THR A 211 10.97 14.45 -16.75
C THR A 211 12.03 14.98 -15.79
N GLY A 212 12.81 14.11 -15.16
CA GLY A 212 13.81 14.42 -14.14
C GLY A 212 13.25 14.57 -12.72
N ALA A 213 11.94 14.37 -12.53
CA ALA A 213 11.30 14.46 -11.22
C ALA A 213 10.16 13.42 -11.11
N PRO A 214 9.87 12.89 -9.93
CA PRO A 214 8.77 11.96 -9.73
C PRO A 214 7.40 12.62 -10.03
N PRO A 215 6.34 11.83 -10.32
CA PRO A 215 5.02 12.35 -10.67
C PRO A 215 4.38 13.15 -9.54
N PHE A 216 4.63 12.74 -8.31
CA PHE A 216 4.09 13.36 -7.11
C PHE A 216 5.21 13.73 -6.14
N THR A 217 5.11 14.90 -5.54
CA THR A 217 6.09 15.43 -4.58
C THR A 217 5.37 16.13 -3.43
N GLY A 218 5.96 16.12 -2.25
CA GLY A 218 5.38 16.77 -1.07
C GLY A 218 6.39 16.85 0.07
N GLU A 219 6.07 17.65 1.07
CA GLU A 219 6.95 17.87 2.23
C GLU A 219 7.01 16.64 3.16
N THR A 220 5.97 15.82 3.16
CA THR A 220 5.88 14.63 3.99
C THR A 220 5.59 13.37 3.18
N PRO A 221 6.01 12.17 3.63
CA PRO A 221 5.64 10.92 2.98
C PRO A 221 4.13 10.72 2.87
N LEU A 222 3.38 11.21 3.87
CA LEU A 222 1.93 11.10 3.91
C LEU A 222 1.27 11.97 2.83
N SER A 223 1.75 13.20 2.60
CA SER A 223 1.24 14.07 1.54
C SER A 223 1.47 13.47 0.15
N VAL A 224 2.64 12.83 -0.07
CA VAL A 224 2.94 12.12 -1.32
C VAL A 224 2.04 10.90 -1.49
N ALA A 225 1.87 10.09 -0.42
CA ALA A 225 0.97 8.94 -0.44
C ALA A 225 -0.49 9.34 -0.74
N TYR A 226 -0.95 10.47 -0.19
CA TYR A 226 -2.27 11.02 -0.48
C TYR A 226 -2.44 11.38 -1.97
N GLN A 227 -1.43 12.02 -2.60
CA GLN A 227 -1.45 12.33 -4.03
C GLN A 227 -1.52 11.06 -4.89
N HIS A 228 -0.79 10.00 -4.53
CA HIS A 228 -0.91 8.71 -5.21
C HIS A 228 -2.35 8.15 -5.16
N VAL A 229 -3.09 8.44 -4.10
CA VAL A 229 -4.47 7.97 -3.92
C VAL A 229 -5.48 8.82 -4.69
N GLN A 230 -5.32 10.16 -4.68
CA GLN A 230 -6.36 11.11 -5.09
C GLN A 230 -6.04 11.87 -6.38
N ASP A 231 -4.78 12.32 -6.56
CA ASP A 231 -4.44 13.25 -7.62
C ASP A 231 -4.25 12.50 -8.95
N GLN A 232 -4.76 13.06 -10.03
CA GLN A 232 -4.53 12.50 -11.36
C GLN A 232 -3.03 12.54 -11.72
N PRO A 233 -2.51 11.49 -12.40
CA PRO A 233 -1.12 11.49 -12.86
C PRO A 233 -0.88 12.66 -13.81
N PRO A 234 0.22 13.43 -13.62
CA PRO A 234 0.54 14.52 -14.52
C PRO A 234 0.97 13.97 -15.90
N ARG A 235 0.63 14.69 -16.97
CA ARG A 235 1.09 14.35 -18.32
C ARG A 235 2.55 14.78 -18.50
N PRO A 236 3.46 13.88 -18.93
CA PRO A 236 4.86 14.25 -19.16
C PRO A 236 5.05 15.17 -20.36
N SER A 237 4.15 15.16 -21.37
CA SER A 237 4.26 15.94 -22.62
C SER A 237 4.53 17.42 -22.38
N GLY A 238 3.90 18.01 -21.35
CA GLY A 238 4.12 19.43 -21.01
C GLY A 238 5.54 19.76 -20.50
N LYS A 239 6.35 18.76 -20.17
CA LYS A 239 7.72 18.91 -19.66
C LYS A 239 8.77 18.41 -20.66
N LEU A 240 8.35 17.75 -21.75
CA LEU A 240 9.23 17.13 -22.72
C LEU A 240 9.50 18.06 -23.90
N ASN A 241 10.75 18.02 -24.38
CA ASN A 241 11.13 18.61 -25.64
C ASN A 241 11.41 17.46 -26.64
N THR A 242 10.34 16.86 -27.15
CA THR A 242 10.38 15.72 -28.09
C THR A 242 9.33 15.94 -29.17
N ASP A 243 9.30 15.07 -30.20
CA ASP A 243 8.28 15.15 -31.22
C ASP A 243 6.87 14.89 -30.63
N PRO A 244 5.81 15.50 -31.23
CA PRO A 244 4.45 15.40 -30.69
C PRO A 244 3.91 13.97 -30.57
N ASN A 245 4.25 13.08 -31.50
CA ASN A 245 3.77 11.70 -31.50
C ASN A 245 4.38 10.92 -30.32
N THR A 246 5.69 11.05 -30.10
CA THR A 246 6.37 10.46 -28.94
C THR A 246 5.80 11.02 -27.63
N ALA A 247 5.54 12.35 -27.56
CA ALA A 247 4.96 12.98 -26.37
C ALA A 247 3.55 12.43 -26.07
N GLN A 248 2.69 12.34 -27.08
CA GLN A 248 1.33 11.82 -26.95
C GLN A 248 1.33 10.33 -26.60
N GLY A 249 2.21 9.53 -27.22
CA GLY A 249 2.37 8.14 -26.90
C GLY A 249 2.84 7.90 -25.46
N LEU A 250 3.76 8.71 -24.94
CA LEU A 250 4.19 8.68 -23.54
C LEU A 250 3.06 9.04 -22.58
N ASP A 251 2.25 10.07 -22.90
CA ASP A 251 1.09 10.43 -22.12
C ASP A 251 0.13 9.24 -22.00
N ALA A 252 -0.22 8.60 -23.11
CA ALA A 252 -1.14 7.45 -23.13
C ALA A 252 -0.61 6.29 -22.27
N VAL A 253 0.64 5.90 -22.49
CA VAL A 253 1.27 4.79 -21.75
C VAL A 253 1.36 5.07 -20.26
N LEU A 254 1.74 6.29 -19.87
CA LEU A 254 1.88 6.65 -18.46
C LEU A 254 0.54 6.82 -17.75
N LEU A 255 -0.47 7.38 -18.43
CA LEU A 255 -1.83 7.47 -17.88
C LEU A 255 -2.43 6.08 -17.66
N THR A 256 -2.23 5.14 -18.59
CA THR A 256 -2.65 3.75 -18.41
C THR A 256 -1.90 3.08 -17.26
N ALA A 257 -0.56 3.14 -17.24
CA ALA A 257 0.23 2.47 -16.19
C ALA A 257 -0.05 3.04 -14.80
N MET A 258 -0.29 4.37 -14.69
CA MET A 258 -0.54 5.07 -13.43
C MET A 258 -2.03 5.31 -13.15
N ALA A 259 -2.95 4.60 -13.80
CA ALA A 259 -4.38 4.64 -13.47
C ALA A 259 -4.62 4.28 -12.00
N LYS A 260 -5.60 4.95 -11.36
CA LYS A 260 -5.86 4.76 -9.92
C LYS A 260 -6.52 3.43 -9.63
N ASP A 261 -7.45 3.00 -10.48
CA ASP A 261 -7.99 1.65 -10.44
C ASP A 261 -6.98 0.68 -11.07
N PRO A 262 -6.55 -0.37 -10.36
CA PRO A 262 -5.70 -1.41 -10.92
C PRO A 262 -6.29 -2.06 -12.19
N MET A 263 -7.62 -2.11 -12.33
CA MET A 263 -8.30 -2.70 -13.49
C MET A 263 -8.20 -1.85 -14.77
N GLU A 264 -7.90 -0.56 -14.64
CA GLU A 264 -7.68 0.36 -15.76
C GLU A 264 -6.20 0.37 -16.22
N ARG A 265 -5.30 -0.33 -15.50
CA ARG A 265 -3.90 -0.46 -15.86
C ARG A 265 -3.70 -1.58 -16.88
N TYR A 266 -2.47 -1.71 -17.39
CA TYR A 266 -2.08 -2.90 -18.14
C TYR A 266 -2.36 -4.18 -17.36
N ASP A 267 -2.87 -5.21 -18.02
CA ASP A 267 -3.17 -6.48 -17.38
C ASP A 267 -1.91 -7.18 -16.88
N THR A 268 -0.86 -7.13 -17.68
CA THR A 268 0.44 -7.76 -17.38
C THR A 268 1.60 -6.81 -17.60
N ALA A 269 2.74 -7.10 -16.95
CA ALA A 269 3.98 -6.39 -17.21
C ALA A 269 4.49 -6.62 -18.66
N GLU A 270 4.12 -7.75 -19.29
CA GLU A 270 4.44 -8.03 -20.68
C GLU A 270 3.72 -7.10 -21.64
N ASP A 271 2.42 -6.83 -21.43
CA ASP A 271 1.65 -5.89 -22.26
C ASP A 271 2.24 -4.48 -22.15
N PHE A 272 2.61 -4.07 -20.95
CA PHE A 272 3.31 -2.80 -20.74
C PHE A 272 4.67 -2.77 -21.48
N ALA A 273 5.46 -3.86 -21.39
CA ALA A 273 6.73 -3.96 -22.13
C ALA A 273 6.55 -3.84 -23.63
N GLN A 274 5.48 -4.39 -24.21
CA GLN A 274 5.18 -4.29 -25.63
C GLN A 274 4.99 -2.84 -26.07
N ASP A 275 4.18 -2.07 -25.35
CA ASP A 275 3.94 -0.66 -25.63
C ASP A 275 5.22 0.19 -25.45
N LEU A 276 6.01 -0.09 -24.41
CA LEU A 276 7.30 0.55 -24.21
C LEU A 276 8.26 0.30 -25.36
N ARG A 277 8.29 -0.92 -25.93
CA ARG A 277 9.11 -1.25 -27.10
C ARG A 277 8.61 -0.57 -28.37
N ARG A 278 7.29 -0.43 -28.54
CA ARG A 278 6.71 0.34 -29.65
C ARG A 278 7.19 1.78 -29.59
N LEU A 279 7.07 2.43 -28.45
CA LEU A 279 7.59 3.80 -28.24
C LEU A 279 9.09 3.91 -28.50
N ALA A 280 9.90 2.96 -28.03
CA ALA A 280 11.35 2.94 -28.27
C ALA A 280 11.69 2.87 -29.77
N ARG A 281 10.84 2.22 -30.59
CA ARG A 281 10.99 2.16 -32.05
C ARG A 281 10.35 3.34 -32.78
N GLY A 282 9.67 4.25 -32.07
CA GLY A 282 8.93 5.37 -32.64
C GLY A 282 7.59 4.94 -33.28
N GLU A 283 7.02 3.83 -32.83
CA GLU A 283 5.70 3.33 -33.21
C GLU A 283 4.66 3.76 -32.16
N ASP A 284 3.40 3.92 -32.60
CA ASP A 284 2.30 4.25 -31.70
C ASP A 284 2.02 3.11 -30.71
N PRO A 285 1.94 3.37 -29.38
CA PRO A 285 1.59 2.37 -28.41
C PRO A 285 0.11 1.99 -28.52
N LEU A 286 -0.24 0.75 -28.12
CA LEU A 286 -1.63 0.28 -28.13
C LEU A 286 -2.52 1.08 -27.19
N ALA A 287 -1.97 1.54 -26.06
CA ALA A 287 -2.66 2.41 -25.11
C ALA A 287 -3.20 3.71 -25.73
N LEU A 288 -2.60 4.18 -26.83
CA LEU A 288 -3.06 5.38 -27.51
C LEU A 288 -4.49 5.23 -28.08
N ALA A 289 -4.85 4.02 -28.54
CA ALA A 289 -6.18 3.74 -29.06
C ALA A 289 -7.27 3.82 -27.96
N HIS A 290 -6.92 3.51 -26.73
CA HIS A 290 -7.84 3.59 -25.58
C HIS A 290 -8.08 5.03 -25.12
N HIS A 291 -7.09 5.92 -25.26
CA HIS A 291 -7.23 7.31 -24.86
C HIS A 291 -7.76 8.23 -25.97
N GLY A 292 -7.61 7.87 -27.26
CA GLY A 292 -8.12 8.64 -28.40
C GLY A 292 -9.65 8.60 -28.52
N ALA A 293 -10.30 7.55 -28.05
CA ALA A 293 -11.77 7.42 -28.08
C ALA A 293 -12.49 8.34 -27.07
N HIS A 294 -11.81 8.78 -26.00
CA HIS A 294 -12.41 9.67 -25.01
C HIS A 294 -12.25 11.18 -25.31
N ASP A 295 -11.26 11.56 -26.14
CA ASP A 295 -11.07 12.97 -26.51
C ASP A 295 -12.02 13.40 -27.65
N ASP A 296 -12.58 12.48 -28.44
CA ASP A 296 -13.56 12.81 -29.48
C ASP A 296 -14.96 13.07 -28.92
N ASP A 297 -15.34 12.45 -27.79
CA ASP A 297 -16.62 12.76 -27.12
C ASP A 297 -16.62 14.14 -26.43
N ALA A 298 -15.46 14.68 -26.09
CA ALA A 298 -15.34 16.02 -25.48
C ALA A 298 -15.38 17.17 -26.51
N LYS A 299 -15.25 16.89 -27.81
CA LYS A 299 -15.25 17.93 -28.88
C LYS A 299 -16.59 18.14 -29.57
N THR A 300 -17.62 17.36 -29.25
CA THR A 300 -18.95 17.51 -29.86
C THR A 300 -19.94 18.27 -28.96
N THR A 301 -19.45 19.28 -28.23
CA THR A 301 -20.34 20.34 -27.74
C THR A 301 -20.03 21.61 -28.50
N GLU A 302 -20.52 21.67 -29.73
CA GLU A 302 -20.53 22.84 -30.60
C GLU A 302 -21.31 23.95 -29.90
N PHE A 303 -20.62 24.96 -29.42
CA PHE A 303 -21.22 26.18 -28.92
C PHE A 303 -21.89 26.88 -30.11
N LEU A 304 -23.21 26.79 -30.18
CA LEU A 304 -24.01 27.70 -30.98
C LEU A 304 -23.88 29.11 -30.36
N PRO A 305 -23.52 30.13 -31.12
CA PRO A 305 -23.46 31.49 -30.60
C PRO A 305 -24.89 31.98 -30.31
N ALA A 306 -25.19 32.29 -29.07
CA ALA A 306 -26.41 32.97 -28.68
C ALA A 306 -26.38 34.41 -29.19
N ALA A 307 -27.41 34.79 -29.94
CA ALA A 307 -27.66 36.14 -30.40
C ALA A 307 -27.88 37.12 -29.22
N PRO A 308 -27.50 38.37 -29.33
CA PRO A 308 -27.69 39.34 -28.27
C PRO A 308 -29.17 39.72 -28.13
N SER A 309 -29.70 39.58 -26.92
CA SER A 309 -31.00 40.09 -26.53
C SER A 309 -30.79 41.19 -25.50
N ASP A 310 -30.98 42.43 -25.95
CA ASP A 310 -31.19 43.60 -25.10
C ASP A 310 -32.48 43.43 -24.29
N ALA A 311 -32.40 43.44 -22.98
CA ALA A 311 -33.54 43.74 -22.11
C ALA A 311 -33.05 44.27 -20.76
N GLU A 312 -33.53 45.43 -20.46
CA GLU A 312 -33.24 46.30 -19.34
C GLU A 312 -33.45 45.67 -17.95
N THR A 313 -32.57 46.05 -17.07
CA THR A 313 -32.58 45.88 -15.63
C THR A 313 -33.82 46.50 -14.98
N ARG A 314 -34.66 45.72 -14.30
CA ARG A 314 -35.60 46.23 -13.31
C ARG A 314 -35.42 45.48 -11.99
N VAL A 315 -34.97 46.25 -11.03
CA VAL A 315 -34.80 45.83 -9.62
C VAL A 315 -36.20 45.90 -8.96
N THR A 316 -36.62 44.82 -8.28
CA THR A 316 -37.74 44.87 -7.33
C THR A 316 -37.33 44.05 -6.07
N PRO A 317 -37.70 44.55 -4.86
CA PRO A 317 -37.08 44.08 -3.62
C PRO A 317 -37.65 42.78 -3.06
N ALA A 318 -36.84 42.12 -2.26
CA ALA A 318 -37.06 40.86 -1.59
C ALA A 318 -38.33 40.82 -0.72
N GLN A 319 -39.18 39.80 -0.92
CA GLN A 319 -40.19 39.41 0.03
C GLN A 319 -39.76 38.14 0.74
N GLN A 320 -39.79 38.18 2.07
CA GLN A 320 -39.53 37.10 3.00
C GLN A 320 -40.50 35.93 2.78
N ALA A 321 -39.95 34.71 2.61
CA ALA A 321 -40.73 33.49 2.61
C ALA A 321 -40.62 32.83 3.98
N THR A 322 -41.78 32.60 4.60
CA THR A 322 -42.04 31.87 5.84
C THR A 322 -41.74 30.37 5.64
N PRO A 323 -41.27 29.65 6.66
CA PRO A 323 -40.99 28.21 6.54
C PRO A 323 -42.28 27.36 6.62
N ALA A 324 -42.35 26.35 5.75
CA ALA A 324 -43.39 25.35 5.72
C ALA A 324 -43.22 24.30 6.84
N PRO A 325 -44.31 23.71 7.36
CA PRO A 325 -44.28 22.83 8.52
C PRO A 325 -43.86 21.40 8.19
N VAL A 326 -43.17 20.80 9.17
CA VAL A 326 -42.72 19.41 9.24
C VAL A 326 -43.92 18.45 9.29
N PRO A 327 -43.96 17.34 8.54
CA PRO A 327 -45.00 16.30 8.73
C PRO A 327 -44.65 15.40 9.92
N ALA A 328 -45.74 15.13 10.72
CA ALA A 328 -45.71 14.27 11.90
C ALA A 328 -45.59 12.77 11.52
N PRO A 329 -45.11 11.91 12.46
CA PRO A 329 -44.92 10.49 12.21
C PRO A 329 -46.20 9.68 12.22
N ALA A 330 -46.24 8.65 11.37
CA ALA A 330 -47.34 7.68 11.27
C ALA A 330 -47.28 6.65 12.41
N PRO A 331 -48.43 6.14 12.89
CA PRO A 331 -48.50 5.27 14.06
C PRO A 331 -48.23 3.80 13.75
N GLU A 332 -47.69 3.12 14.76
CA GLU A 332 -47.47 1.67 14.87
C GLU A 332 -48.76 0.86 14.75
N PRO A 333 -48.74 -0.36 14.19
CA PRO A 333 -49.84 -1.30 14.31
C PRO A 333 -49.72 -2.13 15.60
N LYS A 334 -50.80 -2.14 16.35
CA LYS A 334 -51.02 -2.96 17.54
C LYS A 334 -51.29 -4.42 17.15
N GLU A 335 -50.78 -5.31 18.02
CA GLU A 335 -51.15 -6.72 18.18
C GLU A 335 -52.64 -6.94 18.29
N ALA A 336 -53.10 -8.03 17.70
CA ALA A 336 -54.25 -8.79 18.22
C ALA A 336 -54.07 -10.27 17.90
N ALA A 337 -54.20 -11.01 18.95
CA ALA A 337 -54.06 -12.45 19.08
C ALA A 337 -55.31 -13.20 18.60
N ASP A 338 -55.12 -14.46 18.33
CA ASP A 338 -55.81 -15.65 18.85
C ASP A 338 -56.77 -16.41 17.96
N GLN A 339 -56.57 -17.72 18.04
CA GLN A 339 -57.45 -18.89 17.96
C GLN A 339 -57.84 -19.44 16.57
N SER A 340 -57.33 -20.59 16.30
CA SER A 340 -57.83 -21.94 16.64
C SER A 340 -58.62 -22.64 15.53
N GLU A 341 -58.24 -23.90 15.39
CA GLU A 341 -59.01 -25.08 14.93
C GLU A 341 -58.96 -25.52 13.47
N ALA A 342 -58.29 -26.64 13.31
CA ALA A 342 -58.65 -27.69 12.34
C ALA A 342 -59.95 -28.39 12.79
N PRO A 343 -60.63 -29.22 12.05
CA PRO A 343 -60.11 -30.38 11.32
C PRO A 343 -60.92 -30.88 10.08
N ALA A 344 -60.27 -31.85 9.42
CA ALA A 344 -60.85 -33.12 8.90
C ALA A 344 -61.73 -33.19 7.64
N GLN A 345 -61.22 -33.95 6.72
CA GLN A 345 -61.73 -35.22 6.13
C GLN A 345 -62.73 -35.21 4.95
N ILE A 346 -62.43 -36.16 4.09
CA ILE A 346 -63.19 -37.18 3.34
C ILE A 346 -63.45 -36.87 1.85
N ALA A 347 -62.76 -37.53 0.99
CA ALA A 347 -63.02 -38.80 0.27
C ALA A 347 -63.99 -38.72 -0.89
N ASN A 348 -63.57 -39.38 -1.88
CA ASN A 348 -64.21 -40.33 -2.81
C ASN A 348 -64.38 -39.93 -4.28
N THR A 349 -63.71 -40.77 -5.04
CA THR A 349 -64.16 -41.58 -6.17
C THR A 349 -64.97 -40.96 -7.28
N ASP A 350 -64.36 -41.10 -8.50
CA ASP A 350 -64.88 -42.04 -9.52
C ASP A 350 -64.04 -41.95 -10.81
N GLU A 351 -63.56 -43.14 -11.21
CA GLU A 351 -63.14 -43.46 -12.59
C GLU A 351 -64.43 -43.68 -13.43
N PRO A 352 -64.47 -43.53 -14.75
CA PRO A 352 -63.97 -44.63 -15.60
C PRO A 352 -63.39 -44.29 -16.99
N GLU A 353 -62.60 -45.24 -17.37
CA GLU A 353 -62.36 -45.89 -18.69
C GLU A 353 -62.01 -45.14 -19.99
N LYS A 354 -60.80 -45.55 -20.46
CA LYS A 354 -60.35 -45.96 -21.81
C LYS A 354 -60.59 -45.06 -23.03
N LYS A 355 -59.50 -44.69 -23.71
CA LYS A 355 -59.14 -45.24 -25.02
C LYS A 355 -57.70 -44.98 -25.45
N LYS A 356 -57.12 -45.99 -26.11
CA LYS A 356 -55.78 -46.21 -26.61
C LYS A 356 -55.33 -45.18 -27.64
N GLY A 357 -53.99 -44.79 -27.57
CA GLY A 357 -53.29 -44.18 -28.69
C GLY A 357 -51.85 -43.85 -28.32
N GLY A 358 -50.90 -44.60 -28.87
CA GLY A 358 -49.47 -44.66 -28.59
C GLY A 358 -48.69 -43.34 -28.63
N ALA A 359 -48.32 -42.84 -27.50
CA ALA A 359 -47.30 -41.80 -27.33
C ALA A 359 -46.58 -41.90 -25.97
N GLY A 360 -46.59 -43.11 -25.37
CA GLY A 360 -46.18 -43.34 -23.98
C GLY A 360 -44.69 -43.38 -23.72
N LYS A 361 -43.81 -43.41 -24.73
CA LYS A 361 -42.34 -43.53 -24.48
C LYS A 361 -41.60 -42.21 -24.44
N THR A 362 -42.08 -41.20 -25.15
CA THR A 362 -41.46 -39.85 -25.12
C THR A 362 -41.90 -39.02 -23.91
N VAL A 363 -43.15 -39.16 -23.45
CA VAL A 363 -43.64 -38.45 -22.26
C VAL A 363 -43.00 -39.01 -20.98
N ALA A 364 -42.77 -40.33 -20.90
CA ALA A 364 -42.09 -40.95 -19.75
C ALA A 364 -40.60 -40.53 -19.63
N LEU A 365 -39.90 -40.36 -20.76
CA LEU A 365 -38.50 -39.87 -20.76
C LEU A 365 -38.44 -38.38 -20.39
N VAL A 366 -39.35 -37.56 -20.82
CA VAL A 366 -39.40 -36.13 -20.44
C VAL A 366 -39.79 -35.97 -18.97
N ALA A 367 -40.71 -36.78 -18.48
CA ALA A 367 -41.09 -36.76 -17.06
C ALA A 367 -39.94 -37.25 -16.17
N ALA A 368 -39.21 -38.30 -16.58
CA ALA A 368 -38.03 -38.79 -15.85
C ALA A 368 -36.87 -37.75 -15.86
N ALA A 369 -36.67 -37.04 -16.97
CA ALA A 369 -35.67 -35.97 -17.08
C ALA A 369 -36.04 -34.76 -16.19
N MET A 370 -37.33 -34.41 -16.13
CA MET A 370 -37.82 -33.32 -15.26
C MET A 370 -37.73 -33.70 -13.77
N VAL A 371 -37.98 -34.94 -13.40
CA VAL A 371 -37.81 -35.43 -12.01
C VAL A 371 -36.31 -35.49 -11.64
N ALA A 372 -35.44 -35.90 -12.57
CA ALA A 372 -34.00 -35.88 -12.34
C ALA A 372 -33.45 -34.43 -12.20
N LEU A 373 -33.90 -33.50 -13.07
CA LEU A 373 -33.54 -32.09 -12.96
C LEU A 373 -34.12 -31.43 -11.69
N GLY A 374 -35.34 -31.77 -11.32
CA GLY A 374 -35.97 -31.34 -10.06
C GLY A 374 -35.23 -31.88 -8.82
N GLY A 375 -34.79 -33.16 -8.88
CA GLY A 375 -33.98 -33.78 -7.82
C GLY A 375 -32.59 -33.14 -7.66
N VAL A 376 -31.93 -32.83 -8.77
CA VAL A 376 -30.64 -32.13 -8.77
C VAL A 376 -30.81 -30.68 -8.29
N GLY A 377 -31.85 -30.00 -8.76
CA GLY A 377 -32.18 -28.64 -8.31
C GLY A 377 -32.57 -28.57 -6.83
N TYR A 378 -33.33 -29.54 -6.32
CA TYR A 378 -33.67 -29.63 -4.90
C TYR A 378 -32.46 -30.03 -4.04
N GLY A 379 -31.59 -30.92 -4.54
CA GLY A 379 -30.31 -31.28 -3.88
C GLY A 379 -29.35 -30.10 -3.81
N ALA A 380 -29.24 -29.33 -4.90
CA ALA A 380 -28.45 -28.09 -4.93
C ALA A 380 -29.05 -27.01 -4.01
N TYR A 381 -30.38 -26.88 -3.98
CA TYR A 381 -31.07 -25.96 -3.06
C TYR A 381 -30.87 -26.36 -1.58
N GLN A 382 -30.90 -27.64 -1.25
CA GLN A 382 -30.61 -28.14 0.10
C GLN A 382 -29.14 -27.94 0.49
N LEU A 383 -28.21 -28.12 -0.45
CA LEU A 383 -26.78 -27.84 -0.22
C LEU A 383 -26.49 -26.34 -0.08
N PHE A 384 -27.23 -25.49 -0.78
CA PHE A 384 -27.10 -24.03 -0.66
C PHE A 384 -27.84 -23.46 0.56
N ASN A 385 -28.85 -24.16 1.08
CA ASN A 385 -29.67 -23.71 2.20
C ASN A 385 -29.35 -24.47 3.51
N SER A 386 -28.27 -25.27 3.55
CA SER A 386 -27.64 -25.69 4.79
C SER A 386 -26.98 -24.44 5.39
N SER A 387 -27.76 -23.65 6.08
CA SER A 387 -27.24 -22.67 7.03
C SER A 387 -26.42 -23.47 8.03
N THR A 388 -25.10 -23.46 7.84
CA THR A 388 -24.18 -23.81 8.89
C THR A 388 -24.51 -22.83 10.01
N GLU A 389 -25.09 -23.26 11.10
CA GLU A 389 -25.11 -22.46 12.33
C GLU A 389 -23.66 -22.15 12.64
N VAL A 390 -23.23 -20.94 12.30
CA VAL A 390 -21.90 -20.43 12.65
C VAL A 390 -21.97 -20.23 14.15
N GLU A 391 -21.29 -21.07 14.89
CA GLU A 391 -21.16 -20.96 16.34
C GLU A 391 -20.52 -19.58 16.64
N THR A 392 -21.33 -18.68 17.18
CA THR A 392 -20.90 -17.32 17.52
C THR A 392 -20.39 -17.30 18.96
N VAL A 393 -19.19 -16.79 19.15
CA VAL A 393 -18.58 -16.57 20.47
C VAL A 393 -18.75 -15.10 20.85
N ALA A 394 -19.18 -14.85 22.08
CA ALA A 394 -19.31 -13.47 22.58
C ALA A 394 -17.93 -12.89 22.93
N ILE A 395 -17.69 -11.63 22.57
CA ILE A 395 -16.45 -10.92 22.88
C ILE A 395 -16.32 -10.77 24.41
N PRO A 396 -15.25 -11.29 25.04
CA PRO A 396 -15.02 -11.19 26.47
C PRO A 396 -14.72 -9.75 26.91
N GLN A 397 -14.89 -9.46 28.21
CA GLN A 397 -14.55 -8.15 28.80
C GLN A 397 -13.03 -8.01 28.87
N VAL A 398 -12.47 -7.06 28.11
CA VAL A 398 -11.02 -6.79 28.05
C VAL A 398 -10.69 -5.31 28.24
N GLU A 399 -11.69 -4.44 28.41
CA GLU A 399 -11.47 -3.02 28.68
C GLU A 399 -10.79 -2.80 30.04
N GLY A 400 -9.80 -1.95 30.07
CA GLY A 400 -9.00 -1.67 31.26
C GLY A 400 -7.89 -2.68 31.57
N LEU A 401 -7.78 -3.78 30.81
CA LEU A 401 -6.66 -4.73 30.90
C LEU A 401 -5.42 -4.21 30.17
N ASN A 402 -4.25 -4.75 30.54
CA ASN A 402 -3.04 -4.55 29.74
C ASN A 402 -3.21 -5.21 28.37
N VAL A 403 -2.65 -4.58 27.33
CA VAL A 403 -2.79 -5.04 25.92
C VAL A 403 -2.39 -6.50 25.70
N ASN A 404 -1.34 -6.98 26.37
CA ASN A 404 -0.88 -8.37 26.22
C ASN A 404 -1.88 -9.35 26.83
N GLU A 405 -2.41 -9.04 27.99
CA GLU A 405 -3.42 -9.83 28.69
C GLU A 405 -4.75 -9.85 27.93
N ALA A 406 -5.19 -8.68 27.44
CA ALA A 406 -6.39 -8.57 26.61
C ALA A 406 -6.26 -9.34 25.29
N THR A 407 -5.10 -9.29 24.65
CA THR A 407 -4.83 -10.04 23.42
C THR A 407 -4.91 -11.54 23.68
N GLN A 408 -4.30 -12.04 24.75
CA GLN A 408 -4.36 -13.45 25.09
C GLN A 408 -5.80 -13.92 25.36
N VAL A 409 -6.59 -13.16 26.11
CA VAL A 409 -8.01 -13.50 26.39
C VAL A 409 -8.85 -13.56 25.12
N LEU A 410 -8.61 -12.64 24.15
CA LEU A 410 -9.32 -12.62 22.87
C LEU A 410 -8.88 -13.76 21.93
N GLU A 411 -7.59 -14.10 21.92
CA GLU A 411 -7.05 -15.21 21.13
C GLU A 411 -7.51 -16.57 21.69
N GLU A 412 -7.57 -16.74 23.00
CA GLU A 412 -8.12 -17.93 23.66
C GLU A 412 -9.63 -18.10 23.37
N ALA A 413 -10.35 -16.99 23.18
CA ALA A 413 -11.73 -17.00 22.74
C ALA A 413 -11.89 -17.29 21.23
N GLY A 414 -10.79 -17.44 20.49
CA GLY A 414 -10.76 -17.76 19.06
C GLY A 414 -10.87 -16.56 18.14
N PHE A 415 -10.60 -15.34 18.59
CA PHE A 415 -10.61 -14.13 17.79
C PHE A 415 -9.21 -13.73 17.30
N VAL A 416 -9.16 -12.98 16.19
CA VAL A 416 -7.92 -12.37 15.69
C VAL A 416 -7.89 -10.92 16.12
N VAL A 417 -6.90 -10.53 16.93
CA VAL A 417 -6.81 -9.18 17.49
C VAL A 417 -6.07 -8.24 16.51
N ASN A 418 -6.66 -7.07 16.27
CA ASN A 418 -6.04 -5.97 15.54
C ASN A 418 -5.89 -4.76 16.49
N ARG A 419 -4.67 -4.53 17.00
CA ARG A 419 -4.34 -3.42 17.88
C ARG A 419 -4.38 -2.09 17.13
N VAL A 420 -5.00 -1.07 17.73
CA VAL A 420 -4.98 0.33 17.29
C VAL A 420 -4.65 1.20 18.49
N ASP A 421 -3.53 1.90 18.41
CA ASP A 421 -3.10 2.81 19.47
C ASP A 421 -3.75 4.19 19.27
N GLU A 422 -4.32 4.74 20.36
CA GLU A 422 -4.95 6.06 20.38
C GLU A 422 -4.42 6.87 21.56
N PRO A 423 -4.11 8.15 21.39
CA PRO A 423 -3.77 9.01 22.51
C PRO A 423 -4.99 9.16 23.44
N ASN A 424 -4.77 8.94 24.73
CA ASN A 424 -5.78 9.10 25.74
C ASN A 424 -5.14 9.58 27.05
N PRO A 425 -5.50 10.77 27.54
CA PRO A 425 -4.90 11.33 28.75
C PRO A 425 -5.35 10.62 30.03
N ASP A 426 -6.53 9.98 30.02
CA ASP A 426 -7.16 9.40 31.22
C ASP A 426 -6.81 7.92 31.42
N VAL A 427 -6.35 7.24 30.36
CA VAL A 427 -6.06 5.80 30.38
C VAL A 427 -4.55 5.59 30.28
N PRO A 428 -3.94 4.82 31.19
CA PRO A 428 -2.51 4.54 31.15
C PRO A 428 -2.06 3.92 29.83
N ARG A 429 -0.81 4.20 29.41
CA ARG A 429 -0.22 3.63 28.22
C ARG A 429 -0.28 2.10 28.24
N ASP A 430 -0.49 1.49 27.07
CA ASP A 430 -0.62 0.03 26.85
C ASP A 430 -1.82 -0.60 27.58
N THR A 431 -2.85 0.19 27.89
CA THR A 431 -4.12 -0.27 28.46
C THR A 431 -5.24 -0.18 27.43
N VAL A 432 -6.11 -1.18 27.39
CA VAL A 432 -7.24 -1.26 26.45
C VAL A 432 -8.30 -0.22 26.78
N ILE A 433 -8.63 0.61 25.80
CA ILE A 433 -9.70 1.61 25.88
C ILE A 433 -11.05 0.97 25.56
N ALA A 434 -11.12 0.24 24.44
CA ALA A 434 -12.36 -0.39 23.95
C ALA A 434 -12.06 -1.45 22.89
N THR A 435 -13.08 -2.26 22.56
CA THR A 435 -13.07 -3.19 21.42
C THR A 435 -14.10 -2.78 20.36
N GLU A 436 -13.79 -3.03 19.09
CA GLU A 436 -14.75 -2.88 17.99
C GLU A 436 -14.80 -4.21 17.18
N PRO A 437 -15.96 -4.88 17.18
CA PRO A 437 -17.21 -4.59 17.88
C PRO A 437 -17.09 -4.63 19.41
N GLY A 438 -18.03 -3.98 20.11
CA GLY A 438 -18.03 -3.86 21.56
C GLY A 438 -18.17 -5.19 22.29
N VAL A 439 -17.78 -5.21 23.56
CA VAL A 439 -17.88 -6.36 24.47
C VAL A 439 -19.28 -6.98 24.46
N GLY A 440 -19.36 -8.32 24.46
CA GLY A 440 -20.62 -9.06 24.42
C GLY A 440 -21.21 -9.28 23.03
N SER A 441 -20.66 -8.69 21.97
CA SER A 441 -21.09 -8.95 20.59
C SER A 441 -20.72 -10.39 20.20
N GLY A 442 -21.69 -11.15 19.64
CA GLY A 442 -21.48 -12.50 19.14
C GLY A 442 -20.89 -12.48 17.73
N LEU A 443 -19.70 -13.05 17.55
CA LEU A 443 -19.03 -13.16 16.26
C LEU A 443 -18.58 -14.59 15.98
N PRO A 444 -18.49 -14.99 14.70
CA PRO A 444 -17.89 -16.28 14.33
C PRO A 444 -16.45 -16.41 14.83
N GLN A 445 -16.01 -17.62 15.19
CA GLN A 445 -14.60 -17.89 15.47
C GLN A 445 -13.70 -17.51 14.28
N GLY A 446 -12.54 -16.91 14.56
CA GLY A 446 -11.63 -16.37 13.55
C GLY A 446 -11.96 -14.95 13.11
N SER A 447 -13.03 -14.32 13.63
CA SER A 447 -13.35 -12.92 13.34
C SER A 447 -12.28 -11.97 13.87
N ARG A 448 -12.07 -10.86 13.16
CA ARG A 448 -11.12 -9.82 13.59
C ARG A 448 -11.78 -8.83 14.52
N ILE A 449 -11.14 -8.58 15.67
CA ILE A 449 -11.55 -7.58 16.65
C ILE A 449 -10.50 -6.48 16.66
N LYS A 450 -10.95 -5.23 16.50
CA LYS A 450 -10.11 -4.06 16.65
C LYS A 450 -10.01 -3.73 18.13
N LEU A 451 -8.78 -3.77 18.69
CA LEU A 451 -8.48 -3.47 20.08
C LEU A 451 -7.89 -2.06 20.16
N ARG A 452 -8.66 -1.10 20.70
CA ARG A 452 -8.20 0.28 20.92
C ARG A 452 -7.41 0.34 22.19
N VAL A 453 -6.13 0.73 22.10
CA VAL A 453 -5.17 0.73 23.21
C VAL A 453 -4.67 2.15 23.41
N SER A 454 -4.57 2.58 24.67
CA SER A 454 -4.02 3.89 25.01
C SER A 454 -2.53 3.96 24.71
N SER A 455 -2.12 4.94 23.92
CA SER A 455 -0.70 5.33 23.76
C SER A 455 -0.22 6.29 24.87
N GLY A 456 -1.09 6.59 25.82
CA GLY A 456 -0.89 7.66 26.79
C GLY A 456 -1.32 9.02 26.23
N PRO A 457 -1.06 10.10 26.96
CA PRO A 457 -1.39 11.45 26.52
C PRO A 457 -0.65 11.84 25.23
N GLU A 458 -1.22 12.75 24.46
CA GLU A 458 -0.62 13.25 23.22
C GLU A 458 0.68 14.00 23.52
N LEU A 459 1.74 13.65 22.80
CA LEU A 459 3.07 14.21 23.00
C LEU A 459 3.32 15.33 21.99
N THR A 460 3.63 16.53 22.46
CA THR A 460 3.99 17.70 21.65
C THR A 460 5.49 17.91 21.63
N ASN A 461 6.05 18.27 20.48
CA ASN A 461 7.46 18.66 20.36
C ASN A 461 7.71 20.00 21.04
N VAL A 462 8.65 20.05 21.97
CA VAL A 462 9.09 21.30 22.58
C VAL A 462 10.14 21.97 21.65
N PRO A 463 9.84 23.16 21.09
CA PRO A 463 10.82 23.88 20.27
C PRO A 463 12.03 24.33 21.10
N ASP A 464 13.21 24.37 20.49
CA ASP A 464 14.42 24.92 21.12
C ASP A 464 14.31 26.46 21.17
N VAL A 465 14.26 26.98 22.39
CA VAL A 465 14.14 28.41 22.66
C VAL A 465 15.37 29.01 23.34
N ARG A 466 16.47 28.27 23.42
CA ARG A 466 17.74 28.78 23.94
C ARG A 466 18.24 29.95 23.08
N ASP A 467 18.93 30.89 23.69
CA ASP A 467 19.46 32.12 23.10
C ASP A 467 18.39 33.12 22.58
N LYS A 468 17.09 32.79 22.67
CA LYS A 468 15.99 33.68 22.30
C LYS A 468 15.60 34.58 23.46
N GLN A 469 15.05 35.75 23.15
CA GLN A 469 14.46 36.63 24.18
C GLN A 469 13.29 35.94 24.87
N ALA A 470 13.15 36.13 26.18
CA ALA A 470 12.14 35.45 27.01
C ALA A 470 10.69 35.59 26.46
N GLU A 471 10.33 36.76 25.93
CA GLU A 471 9.01 36.99 25.33
C GLU A 471 8.83 36.23 24.02
N GLU A 472 9.87 36.15 23.16
CA GLU A 472 9.86 35.37 21.93
C GLU A 472 9.80 33.87 22.22
N ALA A 473 10.59 33.42 23.20
CA ALA A 473 10.59 32.04 23.68
C ALA A 473 9.21 31.61 24.20
N ARG A 474 8.57 32.45 25.00
CA ARG A 474 7.20 32.21 25.48
C ARG A 474 6.22 32.04 24.32
N ARG A 475 6.23 32.96 23.36
CA ARG A 475 5.34 32.89 22.20
C ARG A 475 5.53 31.61 21.41
N LEU A 476 6.77 31.18 21.14
CA LEU A 476 7.06 29.94 20.40
C LEU A 476 6.58 28.70 21.14
N LEU A 477 6.69 28.67 22.46
CA LEU A 477 6.19 27.58 23.29
C LEU A 477 4.66 27.55 23.32
N GLU A 478 4.00 28.71 23.43
CA GLU A 478 2.54 28.83 23.37
C GLU A 478 1.97 28.49 21.99
N GLU A 479 2.64 28.88 20.89
CA GLU A 479 2.29 28.48 19.52
C GLU A 479 2.42 26.94 19.30
N ALA A 480 3.32 26.29 20.05
CA ALA A 480 3.44 24.84 20.08
C ALA A 480 2.42 24.15 21.02
N GLY A 481 1.47 24.89 21.60
CA GLY A 481 0.44 24.35 22.50
C GLY A 481 0.92 24.08 23.92
N LEU A 482 2.08 24.61 24.32
CA LEU A 482 2.68 24.38 25.64
C LEU A 482 2.35 25.54 26.61
N VAL A 483 2.15 25.20 27.89
CA VAL A 483 1.96 26.17 28.96
C VAL A 483 3.28 26.48 29.63
N VAL A 484 3.72 27.74 29.55
CA VAL A 484 4.98 28.18 30.17
C VAL A 484 4.78 28.48 31.64
N ASN A 485 5.62 27.89 32.50
CA ASN A 485 5.60 28.18 33.92
C ASN A 485 5.92 29.68 34.19
N PRO A 486 5.06 30.41 34.89
CA PRO A 486 5.27 31.85 35.15
C PRO A 486 6.47 32.17 36.03
N LYS A 487 7.04 31.17 36.75
CA LYS A 487 8.23 31.35 37.58
C LYS A 487 9.48 31.17 36.72
N LEU A 488 9.99 32.24 36.18
CA LEU A 488 11.32 32.27 35.54
C LEU A 488 12.40 32.29 36.61
N GLN A 489 13.45 31.49 36.43
CA GLN A 489 14.67 31.59 37.25
C GLN A 489 15.66 32.46 36.50
N GLU A 490 16.14 33.53 37.14
CA GLU A 490 17.16 34.40 36.55
C GLU A 490 18.52 34.04 37.12
N GLU A 491 19.46 33.71 36.24
CA GLU A 491 20.85 33.39 36.61
C GLU A 491 21.82 34.30 35.88
N PRO A 492 22.90 34.75 36.53
CA PRO A 492 23.95 35.49 35.81
C PRO A 492 24.73 34.55 34.88
N ASN A 493 24.88 34.93 33.63
CA ASN A 493 25.63 34.22 32.59
C ASN A 493 26.48 35.22 31.79
N GLU A 494 27.77 34.89 31.58
CA GLU A 494 28.70 35.77 30.88
C GLU A 494 28.60 35.62 29.35
N ASP A 495 28.09 34.48 28.84
CA ASP A 495 28.06 34.15 27.43
C ASP A 495 26.70 34.47 26.77
N VAL A 496 25.62 34.59 27.54
CA VAL A 496 24.26 34.81 27.04
C VAL A 496 23.79 36.23 27.35
N PRO A 497 23.33 37.01 26.34
CA PRO A 497 22.83 38.38 26.56
C PRO A 497 21.69 38.42 27.59
N ARG A 498 21.67 39.48 28.41
CA ARG A 498 20.65 39.68 29.43
C ARG A 498 19.24 39.66 28.83
N GLY A 499 18.37 38.82 29.42
CA GLY A 499 16.98 38.68 29.00
C GLY A 499 16.75 37.53 27.99
N ASN A 500 17.81 36.84 27.59
CA ASN A 500 17.72 35.66 26.77
C ASN A 500 17.68 34.36 27.62
N VAL A 501 17.08 33.32 27.04
CA VAL A 501 16.95 32.01 27.66
C VAL A 501 18.32 31.31 27.69
N ILE A 502 18.78 30.96 28.86
CA ILE A 502 20.04 30.22 29.06
C ILE A 502 19.79 28.72 28.88
N GLU A 503 18.72 28.22 29.52
CA GLU A 503 18.38 26.81 29.52
C GLU A 503 16.85 26.64 29.52
N GLN A 504 16.36 25.56 28.95
CA GLN A 504 14.96 25.15 29.00
C GLN A 504 14.85 23.75 29.59
N SER A 505 13.84 23.54 30.40
CA SER A 505 13.49 22.22 30.92
C SER A 505 12.00 21.95 30.70
N PRO A 506 11.66 20.83 29.98
CA PRO A 506 12.59 19.83 29.44
C PRO A 506 13.35 20.33 28.20
N ALA A 507 14.58 19.86 28.05
CA ALA A 507 15.35 20.04 26.81
C ALA A 507 14.71 19.22 25.71
N CYS A 508 14.37 19.85 24.55
CA CYS A 508 13.85 19.22 23.33
C CYS A 508 13.48 17.75 23.46
N LEU A 509 12.25 17.41 23.82
CA LEU A 509 11.53 16.17 23.54
C LEU A 509 10.30 16.00 24.45
N LEU A 510 9.11 15.90 23.81
CA LEU A 510 7.91 15.20 24.27
C LEU A 510 7.39 15.56 25.68
N TYR A 511 6.43 16.47 25.75
CA TYR A 511 5.63 16.63 26.96
C TYR A 511 4.13 16.73 26.69
N THR A 512 3.37 16.24 27.65
CA THR A 512 1.90 16.31 27.73
C THR A 512 1.48 17.70 28.16
N SER A 513 0.48 18.23 27.50
CA SER A 513 -0.27 19.38 27.94
C SER A 513 -1.02 19.08 29.25
#